data_95f1d4b26109ca4d8e094f5d3a23d784
#
_entry.id   95f1d4b26109ca4d8e094f5d3a23d784
#
_cell.length_a   1.000
_cell.length_b   1.000
_cell.length_c   1.000
_cell.angle_alpha   90.00
_cell.angle_beta   90.00
_cell.angle_gamma   90.00
#
_symmetry.space_group_name_H-M   'P 1'
#
loop_
_entity.id
_entity.type
_entity.pdbx_description
1 polymer ?
#
loop_
_entity_poly.entity_id
_entity_poly.type
_entity_poly.pdbx_seq_one_letter_code
_entity_poly.pdbx_strand_id
1 'polypeptide(L)'
;MKHDQAAVRLVLDQVKAAGRTALTAPEAKKVCDAYGIPLPKEALATSADQAASSAAEIGFPAVMKIVSADILHKTEAGGVKIGVASAESARAAYDEIFKNAHAYNAYARIDGVQIQQMLPSGAQEVLVGAVTDPSFGKLVAFGLGGILVEVLKDITFRMAPVSRDQAMAMMSAIKAAEVLNGVRGQPALNKEAIADIIVGVSNLITDFPQITELDLNPVFATKNTAIAVDALITVDFAAQKEIYRPSREDILTAMQRMFHPKAVAVIGASAEDGKIGNSVMKNLINGGYQGHIYPVHPKLDEILGKKAYKSVLDIPGEVDVAVFAIPAKFCVAALEEVGRKGIPAAVMIPSGFGEVGDIELQDELVAVGRKHNVRIMGPNIYGFYYTPENLCATFCTAYDVKGKAALSSQSGGVGMSIIGFSRSTKMGVSAIVGLGNKSDLDEDDLLTFFEQDDNTQAIAMHCEDLKDGRTFAEVAKRVS
;
A
#
# COMPACT_ATOMS: atom_id res chain seq x y z
N MET A 1 24.35 4.58 -12.29
CA MET A 1 25.41 5.21 -11.46
C MET A 1 25.56 4.40 -10.17
N LYS A 2 26.77 4.34 -9.61
CA LYS A 2 26.99 3.68 -8.32
C LYS A 2 26.64 4.69 -7.23
N HIS A 3 25.57 4.45 -6.46
CA HIS A 3 25.15 5.34 -5.38
C HIS A 3 26.05 5.18 -4.15
N ASP A 4 26.29 6.26 -3.42
CA ASP A 4 27.06 6.24 -2.16
C ASP A 4 26.13 5.96 -0.97
N GLN A 5 25.76 4.68 -0.85
CA GLN A 5 24.91 4.23 0.26
C GLN A 5 25.57 4.44 1.64
N ALA A 6 26.91 4.44 1.72
CA ALA A 6 27.61 4.62 2.98
C ALA A 6 27.42 6.04 3.53
N ALA A 7 27.52 7.05 2.65
CA ALA A 7 27.27 8.44 3.01
C ALA A 7 25.83 8.65 3.54
N VAL A 8 24.83 8.02 2.90
CA VAL A 8 23.44 8.11 3.35
C VAL A 8 23.25 7.43 4.71
N ARG A 9 23.78 6.22 4.90
CA ARG A 9 23.72 5.53 6.20
C ARG A 9 24.26 6.38 7.33
N LEU A 10 25.42 6.99 7.13
CA LEU A 10 26.04 7.86 8.14
C LEU A 10 25.11 9.01 8.55
N VAL A 11 24.46 9.66 7.58
CA VAL A 11 23.49 10.75 7.87
C VAL A 11 22.30 10.22 8.65
N LEU A 12 21.69 9.10 8.21
CA LEU A 12 20.52 8.54 8.86
C LEU A 12 20.82 8.04 10.28
N ASP A 13 22.00 7.49 10.53
CA ASP A 13 22.45 7.08 11.87
C ASP A 13 22.59 8.28 12.80
N GLN A 14 23.10 9.42 12.30
CA GLN A 14 23.18 10.68 13.05
C GLN A 14 21.79 11.22 13.40
N VAL A 15 20.85 11.21 12.44
CA VAL A 15 19.45 11.63 12.65
C VAL A 15 18.78 10.76 13.70
N LYS A 16 18.97 9.44 13.61
CA LYS A 16 18.46 8.44 14.57
C LYS A 16 19.03 8.69 15.97
N ALA A 17 20.34 8.85 16.10
CA ALA A 17 21.01 9.10 17.36
C ALA A 17 20.54 10.39 18.03
N ALA A 18 20.16 11.40 17.22
CA ALA A 18 19.60 12.67 17.70
C ALA A 18 18.10 12.60 18.01
N GLY A 19 17.43 11.46 17.82
CA GLY A 19 15.99 11.28 18.04
C GLY A 19 15.11 12.11 17.10
N ARG A 20 15.63 12.49 15.91
CA ARG A 20 14.89 13.30 14.93
C ARG A 20 14.16 12.47 13.91
N THR A 21 13.08 13.01 13.38
CA THR A 21 12.24 12.39 12.33
C THR A 21 12.35 13.12 10.98
N ALA A 22 13.19 14.16 10.89
CA ALA A 22 13.44 14.91 9.67
C ALA A 22 14.94 15.26 9.56
N LEU A 23 15.41 15.33 8.33
CA LEU A 23 16.76 15.80 8.00
C LEU A 23 16.79 17.32 7.95
N THR A 24 17.93 17.91 8.34
CA THR A 24 18.23 19.33 8.05
C THR A 24 18.58 19.50 6.57
N ALA A 25 18.50 20.73 6.05
CA ALA A 25 18.83 20.99 4.64
C ALA A 25 20.24 20.53 4.24
N PRO A 26 21.33 20.74 5.03
CA PRO A 26 22.64 20.18 4.69
C PRO A 26 22.72 18.66 4.69
N GLU A 27 21.94 17.98 5.57
CA GLU A 27 21.85 16.52 5.59
C GLU A 27 21.10 16.00 4.37
N ALA A 28 19.95 16.63 4.04
CA ALA A 28 19.17 16.30 2.85
C ALA A 28 19.99 16.46 1.57
N LYS A 29 20.81 17.55 1.48
CA LYS A 29 21.72 17.72 0.36
C LYS A 29 22.72 16.57 0.22
N LYS A 30 23.38 16.16 1.30
CA LYS A 30 24.33 15.04 1.26
C LYS A 30 23.67 13.74 0.77
N VAL A 31 22.43 13.50 1.22
CA VAL A 31 21.64 12.33 0.80
C VAL A 31 21.29 12.41 -0.68
N CYS A 32 20.82 13.58 -1.15
CA CYS A 32 20.51 13.80 -2.57
C CYS A 32 21.74 13.69 -3.47
N ASP A 33 22.87 14.31 -3.09
CA ASP A 33 24.13 14.23 -3.84
C ASP A 33 24.62 12.77 -3.98
N ALA A 34 24.48 11.96 -2.93
CA ALA A 34 24.83 10.53 -2.92
C ALA A 34 24.03 9.70 -3.94
N TYR A 35 22.84 10.18 -4.35
CA TYR A 35 21.95 9.54 -5.33
C TYR A 35 21.85 10.29 -6.66
N GLY A 36 22.76 11.28 -6.87
CA GLY A 36 22.84 12.01 -8.13
C GLY A 36 21.67 12.96 -8.38
N ILE A 37 20.95 13.36 -7.31
CA ILE A 37 19.87 14.34 -7.36
C ILE A 37 20.51 15.72 -7.24
N PRO A 38 20.49 16.56 -8.30
CA PRO A 38 21.20 17.82 -8.29
C PRO A 38 20.48 18.88 -7.46
N LEU A 39 21.21 19.50 -6.54
CA LEU A 39 20.80 20.70 -5.80
C LEU A 39 21.76 21.86 -6.10
N PRO A 40 21.34 23.11 -5.89
CA PRO A 40 22.21 24.27 -6.06
C PRO A 40 23.46 24.19 -5.17
N LYS A 41 24.51 24.94 -5.56
CA LYS A 41 25.64 25.13 -4.66
C LYS A 41 25.17 25.80 -3.39
N GLU A 42 25.64 25.33 -2.26
CA GLU A 42 25.23 25.85 -0.96
C GLU A 42 26.34 25.71 0.09
N ALA A 43 26.26 26.53 1.12
CA ALA A 43 27.10 26.45 2.30
C ALA A 43 26.28 26.79 3.54
N LEU A 44 26.64 26.21 4.70
CA LEU A 44 26.09 26.58 5.99
C LEU A 44 26.98 27.61 6.64
N ALA A 45 26.39 28.72 7.08
CA ALA A 45 27.06 29.76 7.87
C ALA A 45 26.54 29.82 9.30
N THR A 46 27.43 29.87 10.27
CA THR A 46 27.11 30.01 11.71
C THR A 46 27.42 31.41 12.23
N SER A 47 27.87 32.34 11.36
CA SER A 47 28.06 33.75 11.67
C SER A 47 27.79 34.64 10.45
N ALA A 48 27.54 35.92 10.66
CA ALA A 48 27.32 36.91 9.61
C ALA A 48 28.53 37.03 8.67
N ASP A 49 29.77 37.00 9.21
CA ASP A 49 30.99 37.06 8.38
C ASP A 49 31.18 35.79 7.53
N GLN A 50 30.88 34.62 8.09
CA GLN A 50 30.88 33.36 7.31
C GLN A 50 29.81 33.36 6.22
N ALA A 51 28.64 33.94 6.51
CA ALA A 51 27.58 34.08 5.50
C ALA A 51 28.02 34.96 4.33
N ALA A 52 28.70 36.08 4.63
CA ALA A 52 29.23 36.97 3.61
C ALA A 52 30.33 36.32 2.74
N SER A 53 31.26 35.56 3.35
CA SER A 53 32.32 34.88 2.60
C SER A 53 31.76 33.74 1.75
N SER A 54 30.84 32.91 2.31
CA SER A 54 30.19 31.82 1.58
C SER A 54 29.35 32.34 0.40
N ALA A 55 28.61 33.44 0.58
CA ALA A 55 27.86 34.05 -0.51
C ALA A 55 28.76 34.57 -1.64
N ALA A 56 29.94 35.12 -1.30
CA ALA A 56 30.91 35.53 -2.32
C ALA A 56 31.51 34.33 -3.09
N GLU A 57 31.75 33.20 -2.42
CA GLU A 57 32.27 31.98 -3.06
C GLU A 57 31.21 31.30 -3.95
N ILE A 58 29.96 31.25 -3.53
CA ILE A 58 28.83 30.65 -4.26
C ILE A 58 28.47 31.53 -5.47
N GLY A 59 28.56 32.84 -5.33
CA GLY A 59 28.22 33.86 -6.31
C GLY A 59 26.94 34.61 -6.03
N PHE A 60 26.85 35.83 -6.47
CA PHE A 60 25.68 36.71 -6.33
C PHE A 60 24.86 36.72 -7.62
N PRO A 61 23.53 36.90 -7.52
CA PRO A 61 22.75 36.95 -6.29
C PRO A 61 22.62 35.59 -5.62
N ALA A 62 22.48 35.59 -4.27
CA ALA A 62 22.29 34.38 -3.47
C ALA A 62 20.90 34.35 -2.80
N VAL A 63 20.49 33.17 -2.35
CA VAL A 63 19.34 32.96 -1.45
C VAL A 63 19.89 32.54 -0.09
N MET A 64 19.30 33.06 0.98
CA MET A 64 19.67 32.74 2.36
C MET A 64 18.45 32.17 3.09
N LYS A 65 18.61 31.04 3.77
CA LYS A 65 17.52 30.32 4.44
C LYS A 65 17.94 29.87 5.84
N ILE A 66 17.06 30.03 6.84
CA ILE A 66 17.30 29.50 8.20
C ILE A 66 17.43 27.97 8.16
N VAL A 67 18.34 27.42 8.98
CA VAL A 67 18.51 25.98 9.18
C VAL A 67 18.16 25.64 10.63
N SER A 68 17.05 24.95 10.81
CA SER A 68 16.54 24.50 12.10
C SER A 68 15.59 23.31 11.87
N ALA A 69 15.73 22.27 12.69
CA ALA A 69 14.78 21.17 12.73
C ALA A 69 13.43 21.55 13.37
N ASP A 70 13.42 22.66 14.13
CA ASP A 70 12.25 23.14 14.87
C ASP A 70 11.44 24.20 14.07
N ILE A 71 11.94 24.62 12.88
CA ILE A 71 11.29 25.61 12.00
C ILE A 71 11.16 25.00 10.58
N LEU A 72 10.05 24.32 10.35
CA LEU A 72 9.79 23.65 9.06
C LEU A 72 9.32 24.64 7.97
N HIS A 73 8.45 25.60 8.33
CA HIS A 73 7.90 26.62 7.43
C HIS A 73 8.77 27.91 7.44
N LYS A 74 9.93 27.82 6.79
CA LYS A 74 10.97 28.87 6.80
C LYS A 74 10.47 30.24 6.32
N THR A 75 9.62 30.25 5.29
CA THR A 75 9.09 31.50 4.71
C THR A 75 8.15 32.22 5.68
N GLU A 76 7.25 31.52 6.35
CA GLU A 76 6.31 32.05 7.33
C GLU A 76 7.04 32.62 8.56
N ALA A 77 8.16 32.00 8.94
CA ALA A 77 9.03 32.46 10.01
C ALA A 77 9.90 33.66 9.61
N GLY A 78 9.77 34.21 8.42
CA GLY A 78 10.66 35.25 7.91
C GLY A 78 12.12 34.80 7.79
N GLY A 79 12.33 33.50 7.70
CA GLY A 79 13.65 32.86 7.68
C GLY A 79 14.23 32.71 6.27
N VAL A 80 13.70 33.40 5.25
CA VAL A 80 14.18 33.32 3.85
C VAL A 80 14.43 34.71 3.29
N LYS A 81 15.60 34.92 2.67
CA LYS A 81 15.98 36.15 1.91
C LYS A 81 16.41 35.75 0.52
N ILE A 82 15.75 36.32 -0.49
CA ILE A 82 16.01 36.07 -1.92
C ILE A 82 16.71 37.31 -2.51
N GLY A 83 17.65 37.11 -3.43
CA GLY A 83 18.28 38.16 -4.18
C GLY A 83 19.35 38.93 -3.39
N VAL A 84 20.02 38.27 -2.45
CA VAL A 84 21.16 38.88 -1.71
C VAL A 84 22.29 39.15 -2.70
N ALA A 85 22.62 40.45 -2.90
CA ALA A 85 23.41 40.90 -4.04
C ALA A 85 24.89 41.24 -3.70
N SER A 86 25.25 41.26 -2.40
CA SER A 86 26.61 41.62 -1.96
C SER A 86 26.94 40.99 -0.61
N ALA A 87 28.24 40.97 -0.26
CA ALA A 87 28.71 40.49 1.04
C ALA A 87 28.14 41.30 2.21
N GLU A 88 27.95 42.61 2.04
CA GLU A 88 27.33 43.47 3.06
C GLU A 88 25.85 43.11 3.26
N SER A 89 25.09 42.96 2.18
CA SER A 89 23.68 42.51 2.25
C SER A 89 23.54 41.10 2.82
N ALA A 90 24.54 40.23 2.63
CA ALA A 90 24.55 38.90 3.23
C ALA A 90 24.71 38.94 4.76
N ARG A 91 25.57 39.83 5.30
CA ARG A 91 25.66 40.03 6.74
C ARG A 91 24.34 40.53 7.34
N ALA A 92 23.76 41.58 6.72
CA ALA A 92 22.49 42.12 7.19
C ALA A 92 21.34 41.10 7.12
N ALA A 93 21.30 40.30 6.05
CA ALA A 93 20.30 39.21 5.89
C ALA A 93 20.46 38.11 6.94
N TYR A 94 21.72 37.76 7.31
CA TYR A 94 21.98 36.77 8.36
C TYR A 94 21.37 37.22 9.70
N ASP A 95 21.68 38.48 10.13
CA ASP A 95 21.19 39.02 11.39
C ASP A 95 19.65 39.12 11.41
N GLU A 96 19.05 39.54 10.30
CA GLU A 96 17.60 39.64 10.17
C GLU A 96 16.91 38.28 10.24
N ILE A 97 17.43 37.25 9.53
CA ILE A 97 16.92 35.89 9.56
C ILE A 97 16.95 35.30 10.97
N PHE A 98 18.06 35.48 11.70
CA PHE A 98 18.18 35.04 13.09
C PHE A 98 17.16 35.71 14.02
N LYS A 99 17.01 37.03 13.89
CA LYS A 99 16.04 37.78 14.65
C LYS A 99 14.60 37.28 14.42
N ASN A 100 14.23 37.09 13.16
CA ASN A 100 12.91 36.62 12.78
C ASN A 100 12.64 35.20 13.28
N ALA A 101 13.61 34.30 13.15
CA ALA A 101 13.50 32.91 13.61
C ALA A 101 13.28 32.82 15.13
N HIS A 102 14.02 33.62 15.93
CA HIS A 102 13.81 33.68 17.37
C HIS A 102 12.47 34.34 17.75
N ALA A 103 11.99 35.29 16.96
CA ALA A 103 10.66 35.89 17.19
C ALA A 103 9.54 34.89 16.89
N TYR A 104 9.72 34.02 15.90
CA TYR A 104 8.76 32.97 15.52
C TYR A 104 8.71 31.84 16.55
N ASN A 105 9.90 31.36 16.98
CA ASN A 105 10.03 30.32 18.00
C ASN A 105 11.27 30.59 18.87
N ALA A 106 11.05 31.15 20.06
CA ALA A 106 12.13 31.54 20.97
C ALA A 106 12.96 30.36 21.50
N TYR A 107 12.45 29.11 21.39
CA TYR A 107 13.11 27.92 21.88
C TYR A 107 13.68 27.05 20.72
N ALA A 108 13.54 27.51 19.47
CA ALA A 108 14.07 26.75 18.32
C ALA A 108 15.60 26.69 18.39
N ARG A 109 16.11 25.49 18.17
CA ARG A 109 17.53 25.26 17.96
C ARG A 109 17.87 25.63 16.51
N ILE A 110 18.68 26.67 16.35
CA ILE A 110 19.13 27.18 15.06
C ILE A 110 20.54 26.65 14.80
N ASP A 111 20.71 25.87 13.73
CA ASP A 111 22.01 25.33 13.34
C ASP A 111 22.83 26.31 12.49
N GLY A 112 22.18 27.34 11.92
CA GLY A 112 22.79 28.41 11.14
C GLY A 112 21.88 28.94 10.04
N VAL A 113 22.50 29.59 9.04
CA VAL A 113 21.85 30.06 7.82
C VAL A 113 22.52 29.39 6.61
N GLN A 114 21.71 28.72 5.78
CA GLN A 114 22.12 28.18 4.52
C GLN A 114 22.21 29.32 3.49
N ILE A 115 23.33 29.41 2.81
CA ILE A 115 23.54 30.27 1.66
C ILE A 115 23.48 29.42 0.43
N GLN A 116 22.62 29.76 -0.53
CA GLN A 116 22.34 28.93 -1.69
C GLN A 116 22.47 29.77 -2.97
N GLN A 117 23.02 29.18 -4.03
CA GLN A 117 23.05 29.78 -5.36
C GLN A 117 21.62 30.07 -5.83
N MET A 118 21.36 31.31 -6.23
CA MET A 118 20.08 31.66 -6.82
C MET A 118 20.02 31.12 -8.27
N LEU A 119 18.99 30.34 -8.54
CA LEU A 119 18.75 29.79 -9.87
C LEU A 119 18.11 30.83 -10.79
N PRO A 120 18.33 30.75 -12.13
CA PRO A 120 17.74 31.69 -13.09
C PRO A 120 16.21 31.71 -13.02
N SER A 121 15.63 32.90 -13.16
CA SER A 121 14.19 33.07 -13.34
C SER A 121 13.70 32.49 -14.67
N GLY A 122 12.45 32.03 -14.70
CA GLY A 122 11.79 31.52 -15.94
C GLY A 122 11.96 30.03 -16.18
N ALA A 123 12.53 29.25 -15.24
CA ALA A 123 12.45 27.79 -15.25
C ALA A 123 11.01 27.34 -15.02
N GLN A 124 10.59 26.25 -15.65
CA GLN A 124 9.33 25.60 -15.32
C GLN A 124 9.49 24.83 -14.01
N GLU A 125 8.57 25.07 -13.10
CA GLU A 125 8.51 24.31 -11.85
C GLU A 125 7.86 22.97 -12.07
N VAL A 126 8.50 21.88 -11.61
CA VAL A 126 7.93 20.54 -11.49
C VAL A 126 8.14 20.02 -10.07
N LEU A 127 7.34 19.07 -9.66
CA LEU A 127 7.44 18.38 -8.38
C LEU A 127 7.93 16.96 -8.64
N VAL A 128 8.92 16.52 -7.86
CA VAL A 128 9.31 15.12 -7.74
C VAL A 128 9.33 14.77 -6.27
N GLY A 129 8.56 13.76 -5.90
CA GLY A 129 8.48 13.36 -4.50
C GLY A 129 8.39 11.85 -4.33
N ALA A 130 8.40 11.44 -3.06
CA ALA A 130 8.13 10.06 -2.69
C ALA A 130 7.43 10.00 -1.35
N VAL A 131 6.54 9.04 -1.21
CA VAL A 131 5.78 8.78 0.02
C VAL A 131 5.73 7.28 0.31
N THR A 132 5.51 6.94 1.57
CA THR A 132 5.20 5.56 1.96
C THR A 132 3.69 5.41 2.09
N ASP A 133 3.11 4.65 1.19
CA ASP A 133 1.69 4.29 1.23
C ASP A 133 1.51 3.00 2.05
N PRO A 134 0.48 2.90 2.92
CA PRO A 134 0.28 1.72 3.75
C PRO A 134 0.03 0.43 2.97
N SER A 135 -0.57 0.51 1.78
CA SER A 135 -0.91 -0.65 0.94
C SER A 135 0.13 -0.90 -0.16
N PHE A 136 0.57 0.17 -0.86
CA PHE A 136 1.46 0.06 -2.01
C PHE A 136 2.95 0.21 -1.65
N GLY A 137 3.27 0.53 -0.40
CA GLY A 137 4.65 0.75 0.04
C GLY A 137 5.23 2.04 -0.54
N LYS A 138 6.46 2.00 -1.06
CA LYS A 138 7.13 3.19 -1.58
C LYS A 138 6.56 3.61 -2.93
N LEU A 139 6.02 4.83 -3.00
CA LEU A 139 5.51 5.47 -4.21
C LEU A 139 6.38 6.68 -4.58
N VAL A 140 6.67 6.83 -5.86
CA VAL A 140 7.29 8.03 -6.44
C VAL A 140 6.21 8.86 -7.11
N ALA A 141 6.22 10.16 -6.85
CA ALA A 141 5.30 11.14 -7.39
C ALA A 141 6.00 12.05 -8.41
N PHE A 142 5.29 12.44 -9.47
CA PHE A 142 5.71 13.48 -10.41
C PHE A 142 4.50 14.34 -10.79
N GLY A 143 4.71 15.66 -10.87
CA GLY A 143 3.69 16.62 -11.30
C GLY A 143 4.28 17.96 -11.74
N LEU A 144 3.45 18.84 -12.28
CA LEU A 144 3.85 20.24 -12.46
C LEU A 144 3.89 20.92 -11.10
N GLY A 145 4.89 21.80 -10.89
CA GLY A 145 5.06 22.57 -9.65
C GLY A 145 4.22 23.86 -9.60
N GLY A 146 4.36 24.58 -8.50
CA GLY A 146 3.68 25.85 -8.28
C GLY A 146 2.18 25.74 -8.11
N ILE A 147 1.45 26.82 -8.39
CA ILE A 147 -0.03 26.95 -8.25
C ILE A 147 -0.79 25.81 -8.97
N LEU A 148 -0.21 25.24 -10.03
CA LEU A 148 -0.87 24.18 -10.80
C LEU A 148 -1.04 22.88 -10.01
N VAL A 149 -0.10 22.52 -9.14
CA VAL A 149 -0.23 21.35 -8.26
C VAL A 149 -1.33 21.54 -7.24
N GLU A 150 -1.37 22.70 -6.60
CA GLU A 150 -2.34 22.99 -5.53
C GLU A 150 -3.79 23.00 -6.07
N VAL A 151 -4.00 23.57 -7.26
CA VAL A 151 -5.33 23.75 -7.83
C VAL A 151 -5.79 22.55 -8.65
N LEU A 152 -4.92 22.00 -9.52
CA LEU A 152 -5.31 20.95 -10.47
C LEU A 152 -5.07 19.54 -9.95
N LYS A 153 -4.22 19.36 -8.92
CA LYS A 153 -3.79 18.07 -8.40
C LYS A 153 -3.33 17.11 -9.50
N ASP A 154 -2.63 17.67 -10.50
CA ASP A 154 -2.13 16.93 -11.66
C ASP A 154 -0.82 16.23 -11.33
N ILE A 155 -0.94 15.13 -10.61
CA ILE A 155 0.17 14.32 -10.11
C ILE A 155 -0.04 12.87 -10.57
N THR A 156 1.03 12.22 -10.97
CA THR A 156 1.07 10.78 -11.25
C THR A 156 1.95 10.06 -10.23
N PHE A 157 1.62 8.81 -9.94
CA PHE A 157 2.35 7.97 -9.00
C PHE A 157 2.82 6.68 -9.68
N ARG A 158 3.97 6.15 -9.22
CA ARG A 158 4.44 4.81 -9.57
C ARG A 158 5.06 4.15 -8.33
N MET A 159 4.89 2.85 -8.22
CA MET A 159 5.56 2.05 -7.18
C MET A 159 7.07 2.01 -7.44
N ALA A 160 7.88 2.28 -6.41
CA ALA A 160 9.33 2.12 -6.50
C ALA A 160 9.71 0.61 -6.44
N PRO A 161 10.77 0.18 -7.15
CA PRO A 161 11.69 0.98 -7.96
C PRO A 161 11.11 1.37 -9.33
N VAL A 162 11.36 2.61 -9.76
CA VAL A 162 10.91 3.17 -11.05
C VAL A 162 12.06 3.11 -12.06
N SER A 163 11.81 2.48 -13.21
CA SER A 163 12.76 2.48 -14.32
C SER A 163 12.77 3.83 -15.07
N ARG A 164 13.80 4.06 -15.90
CA ARG A 164 13.87 5.26 -16.74
C ARG A 164 12.67 5.39 -17.68
N ASP A 165 12.24 4.30 -18.31
CA ASP A 165 11.07 4.29 -19.19
C ASP A 165 9.77 4.60 -18.42
N GLN A 166 9.65 4.09 -17.22
CA GLN A 166 8.53 4.41 -16.34
C GLN A 166 8.55 5.89 -15.92
N ALA A 167 9.72 6.48 -15.62
CA ALA A 167 9.86 7.90 -15.34
C ALA A 167 9.43 8.77 -16.54
N MET A 168 9.81 8.39 -17.76
CA MET A 168 9.36 9.05 -18.98
C MET A 168 7.83 8.92 -19.16
N ALA A 169 7.28 7.75 -18.89
CA ALA A 169 5.83 7.51 -18.93
C ALA A 169 5.06 8.34 -17.88
N MET A 170 5.63 8.55 -16.67
CA MET A 170 5.04 9.43 -15.65
C MET A 170 4.85 10.85 -16.17
N MET A 171 5.89 11.40 -16.82
CA MET A 171 5.84 12.75 -17.41
C MET A 171 4.78 12.88 -18.51
N SER A 172 4.51 11.81 -19.22
CA SER A 172 3.46 11.78 -20.28
C SER A 172 2.06 11.54 -19.72
N ALA A 173 1.93 11.04 -18.50
CA ALA A 173 0.66 10.66 -17.88
C ALA A 173 -0.05 11.83 -17.16
N ILE A 174 0.61 12.94 -16.89
CA ILE A 174 -0.02 14.12 -16.32
C ILE A 174 -0.86 14.83 -17.40
N LYS A 175 -1.97 15.45 -16.98
CA LYS A 175 -2.89 16.16 -17.90
C LYS A 175 -2.22 17.30 -18.64
N ALA A 176 -1.34 18.00 -17.97
CA ALA A 176 -0.61 19.14 -18.54
C ALA A 176 0.75 18.76 -19.15
N ALA A 177 0.93 17.52 -19.62
CA ALA A 177 2.19 17.02 -20.21
C ALA A 177 2.74 17.87 -21.36
N GLU A 178 1.87 18.55 -22.12
CA GLU A 178 2.27 19.45 -23.21
C GLU A 178 3.13 20.64 -22.76
N VAL A 179 3.02 21.06 -21.50
CA VAL A 179 3.87 22.10 -20.93
C VAL A 179 5.36 21.69 -20.96
N LEU A 180 5.62 20.38 -20.77
CA LEU A 180 6.98 19.83 -20.81
C LEU A 180 7.57 19.82 -22.23
N ASN A 181 6.73 19.85 -23.27
CA ASN A 181 7.14 19.91 -24.67
C ASN A 181 7.46 21.34 -25.14
N GLY A 182 7.14 22.33 -24.29
CA GLY A 182 7.26 23.75 -24.63
C GLY A 182 5.96 24.30 -25.27
N VAL A 183 5.42 25.34 -24.67
CA VAL A 183 4.18 26.01 -25.12
C VAL A 183 4.45 27.50 -25.34
N ARG A 184 3.71 28.14 -26.24
CA ARG A 184 3.80 29.58 -26.52
C ARG A 184 5.22 30.09 -26.82
N GLY A 185 6.02 29.30 -27.56
CA GLY A 185 7.38 29.67 -27.94
C GLY A 185 8.46 29.38 -26.88
N GLN A 186 8.08 28.79 -25.74
CA GLN A 186 9.04 28.28 -24.77
C GLN A 186 9.68 26.99 -25.29
N PRO A 187 10.98 26.78 -25.07
CA PRO A 187 11.66 25.54 -25.47
C PRO A 187 11.16 24.34 -24.65
N ALA A 188 11.20 23.15 -25.24
CA ALA A 188 10.97 21.90 -24.50
C ALA A 188 11.95 21.75 -23.33
N LEU A 189 11.47 21.17 -22.24
CA LEU A 189 12.29 20.88 -21.06
C LEU A 189 13.17 19.66 -21.29
N ASN A 190 14.26 19.58 -20.55
CA ASN A 190 15.13 18.39 -20.53
C ASN A 190 14.47 17.27 -19.72
N LYS A 191 13.61 16.47 -20.37
CA LYS A 191 12.91 15.35 -19.77
C LYS A 191 13.86 14.27 -19.25
N GLU A 192 15.02 14.10 -19.87
CA GLU A 192 16.03 13.14 -19.44
C GLU A 192 16.61 13.54 -18.07
N ALA A 193 16.88 14.83 -17.86
CA ALA A 193 17.34 15.33 -16.56
C ALA A 193 16.25 15.19 -15.46
N ILE A 194 14.98 15.36 -15.81
CA ILE A 194 13.87 15.12 -14.89
C ILE A 194 13.78 13.62 -14.57
N ALA A 195 13.90 12.75 -15.57
CA ALA A 195 13.88 11.30 -15.38
C ALA A 195 15.03 10.82 -14.48
N ASP A 196 16.22 11.42 -14.59
CA ASP A 196 17.36 11.11 -13.70
C ASP A 196 17.03 11.42 -12.23
N ILE A 197 16.35 12.54 -11.95
CA ILE A 197 15.90 12.88 -10.61
C ILE A 197 14.85 11.87 -10.11
N ILE A 198 13.84 11.53 -10.92
CA ILE A 198 12.80 10.55 -10.57
C ILE A 198 13.42 9.20 -10.21
N VAL A 199 14.37 8.72 -11.04
CA VAL A 199 15.08 7.44 -10.81
C VAL A 199 15.97 7.53 -9.57
N GLY A 200 16.66 8.65 -9.34
CA GLY A 200 17.47 8.89 -8.14
C GLY A 200 16.63 8.82 -6.87
N VAL A 201 15.49 9.51 -6.83
CA VAL A 201 14.51 9.46 -5.72
C VAL A 201 14.02 8.04 -5.50
N SER A 202 13.64 7.36 -6.58
CA SER A 202 13.15 5.99 -6.52
C SER A 202 14.17 5.01 -5.92
N ASN A 203 15.42 5.09 -6.34
CA ASN A 203 16.49 4.24 -5.83
C ASN A 203 16.77 4.54 -4.35
N LEU A 204 16.81 5.84 -3.98
CA LEU A 204 17.07 6.27 -2.61
C LEU A 204 16.03 5.69 -1.62
N ILE A 205 14.73 5.82 -1.92
CA ILE A 205 13.68 5.33 -1.02
C ILE A 205 13.56 3.79 -1.03
N THR A 206 14.04 3.14 -2.08
CA THR A 206 14.11 1.66 -2.16
C THR A 206 15.25 1.13 -1.30
N ASP A 207 16.44 1.76 -1.37
CA ASP A 207 17.61 1.35 -0.61
C ASP A 207 17.49 1.69 0.89
N PHE A 208 16.70 2.72 1.23
CA PHE A 208 16.50 3.21 2.61
C PHE A 208 15.01 3.26 2.97
N PRO A 209 14.41 2.13 3.32
CA PRO A 209 12.97 2.05 3.62
C PRO A 209 12.54 2.93 4.81
N GLN A 210 13.46 3.31 5.70
CA GLN A 210 13.20 4.24 6.80
C GLN A 210 12.92 5.68 6.35
N ILE A 211 13.24 6.07 5.10
CA ILE A 211 12.78 7.34 4.52
C ILE A 211 11.29 7.18 4.20
N THR A 212 10.43 7.90 4.90
CA THR A 212 8.96 7.81 4.76
C THR A 212 8.41 8.78 3.75
N GLU A 213 9.03 9.94 3.62
CA GLU A 213 8.66 10.99 2.67
C GLU A 213 9.90 11.70 2.15
N LEU A 214 9.87 12.04 0.88
CA LEU A 214 10.85 12.89 0.22
C LEU A 214 10.09 13.84 -0.70
N ASP A 215 10.29 15.15 -0.52
CA ASP A 215 9.68 16.18 -1.36
C ASP A 215 10.76 17.10 -1.95
N LEU A 216 10.85 17.12 -3.27
CA LEU A 216 11.64 18.04 -4.06
C LEU A 216 10.68 19.01 -4.74
N ASN A 217 10.36 20.11 -4.04
CA ASN A 217 9.39 21.08 -4.50
C ASN A 217 9.85 22.51 -4.17
N PRO A 218 10.15 23.31 -5.21
CA PRO A 218 10.12 22.97 -6.63
C PRO A 218 11.39 22.31 -7.16
N VAL A 219 11.28 21.58 -8.26
CA VAL A 219 12.38 21.27 -9.16
C VAL A 219 12.32 22.23 -10.34
N PHE A 220 13.35 23.01 -10.56
CA PHE A 220 13.45 23.95 -11.68
C PHE A 220 13.99 23.21 -12.91
N ALA A 221 13.13 23.06 -13.91
CA ALA A 221 13.44 22.41 -15.17
C ALA A 221 13.59 23.44 -16.30
N THR A 222 14.62 23.28 -17.11
CA THR A 222 14.93 24.08 -18.28
C THR A 222 15.19 23.17 -19.49
N LYS A 223 15.49 23.74 -20.64
CA LYS A 223 15.91 22.97 -21.82
C LYS A 223 17.24 22.20 -21.64
N ASN A 224 18.05 22.58 -20.65
CA ASN A 224 19.41 22.03 -20.45
C ASN A 224 19.51 21.14 -19.23
N THR A 225 18.74 21.42 -18.16
CA THR A 225 18.92 20.80 -16.83
C THR A 225 17.63 20.78 -16.03
N ALA A 226 17.60 19.95 -14.99
CA ALA A 226 16.63 19.99 -13.91
C ALA A 226 17.40 20.00 -12.57
N ILE A 227 17.02 20.89 -11.63
CA ILE A 227 17.70 21.09 -10.35
C ILE A 227 16.65 21.25 -9.27
N ALA A 228 16.67 20.45 -8.22
CA ALA A 228 15.80 20.59 -7.07
C ALA A 228 16.22 21.80 -6.22
N VAL A 229 15.29 22.72 -5.96
CA VAL A 229 15.59 23.97 -5.22
C VAL A 229 15.65 23.73 -3.72
N ASP A 230 14.81 22.82 -3.22
CA ASP A 230 14.77 22.40 -1.82
C ASP A 230 14.54 20.89 -1.74
N ALA A 231 14.88 20.28 -0.61
CA ALA A 231 14.64 18.88 -0.34
C ALA A 231 14.19 18.70 1.11
N LEU A 232 12.97 18.21 1.29
CA LEU A 232 12.45 17.77 2.59
C LEU A 232 12.50 16.24 2.64
N ILE A 233 13.16 15.70 3.67
CA ILE A 233 13.25 14.25 3.87
C ILE A 233 12.82 13.95 5.29
N THR A 234 11.77 13.12 5.45
CA THR A 234 11.33 12.59 6.73
C THR A 234 11.66 11.11 6.86
N VAL A 235 11.87 10.67 8.09
CA VAL A 235 12.29 9.31 8.42
C VAL A 235 11.49 8.76 9.58
N ASP A 236 11.25 7.45 9.53
CA ASP A 236 10.76 6.65 10.64
C ASP A 236 11.67 5.43 10.80
N PHE A 237 12.23 5.27 11.99
CA PHE A 237 13.11 4.15 12.36
C PHE A 237 12.39 3.02 13.08
N ALA A 238 11.06 3.12 13.25
CA ALA A 238 10.27 2.02 13.76
C ALA A 238 10.34 0.82 12.80
N ALA A 239 10.31 -0.38 13.36
CA ALA A 239 10.26 -1.58 12.54
C ALA A 239 8.96 -1.59 11.72
N GLN A 240 9.08 -1.65 10.40
CA GLN A 240 7.92 -1.81 9.53
C GLN A 240 7.32 -3.20 9.77
N LYS A 241 5.98 -3.28 9.89
CA LYS A 241 5.28 -4.56 10.00
C LYS A 241 5.49 -5.33 8.70
N GLU A 242 6.10 -6.49 8.79
CA GLU A 242 6.33 -7.34 7.62
C GLU A 242 5.00 -7.90 7.14
N ILE A 243 4.68 -7.67 5.86
CA ILE A 243 3.47 -8.23 5.24
C ILE A 243 3.77 -9.69 4.92
N TYR A 244 2.97 -10.60 5.46
CA TYR A 244 3.08 -12.03 5.13
C TYR A 244 2.65 -12.25 3.68
N ARG A 245 3.53 -12.86 2.90
CA ARG A 245 3.30 -13.21 1.50
C ARG A 245 3.51 -14.70 1.29
N PRO A 246 2.44 -15.49 1.13
CA PRO A 246 2.58 -16.91 0.76
C PRO A 246 3.17 -17.03 -0.65
N SER A 247 3.83 -18.14 -0.93
CA SER A 247 4.31 -18.42 -2.28
C SER A 247 3.13 -18.66 -3.23
N ARG A 248 3.34 -18.40 -4.53
CA ARG A 248 2.31 -18.68 -5.56
C ARG A 248 1.87 -20.16 -5.53
N GLU A 249 2.78 -21.08 -5.26
CA GLU A 249 2.48 -22.51 -5.16
C GLU A 249 1.59 -22.82 -3.95
N ASP A 250 1.87 -22.21 -2.79
CA ASP A 250 1.04 -22.36 -1.58
C ASP A 250 -0.37 -21.80 -1.81
N ILE A 251 -0.47 -20.63 -2.47
CA ILE A 251 -1.76 -20.04 -2.85
C ILE A 251 -2.55 -21.02 -3.72
N LEU A 252 -1.97 -21.46 -4.83
CA LEU A 252 -2.63 -22.36 -5.77
C LEU A 252 -3.05 -23.68 -5.13
N THR A 253 -2.19 -24.27 -4.30
CA THR A 253 -2.49 -25.52 -3.59
C THR A 253 -3.68 -25.37 -2.66
N ALA A 254 -3.71 -24.31 -1.86
CA ALA A 254 -4.81 -24.06 -0.93
C ALA A 254 -6.12 -23.71 -1.65
N MET A 255 -6.05 -22.84 -2.68
CA MET A 255 -7.21 -22.44 -3.47
C MET A 255 -7.79 -23.62 -4.27
N GLN A 256 -6.95 -24.49 -4.83
CA GLN A 256 -7.38 -25.72 -5.51
C GLN A 256 -8.17 -26.61 -4.54
N ARG A 257 -7.69 -26.79 -3.31
CA ARG A 257 -8.42 -27.56 -2.28
C ARG A 257 -9.73 -26.88 -1.88
N MET A 258 -9.75 -25.56 -1.81
CA MET A 258 -10.94 -24.79 -1.41
C MET A 258 -12.03 -24.81 -2.48
N PHE A 259 -11.67 -24.66 -3.77
CA PHE A 259 -12.63 -24.55 -4.87
C PHE A 259 -13.01 -25.91 -5.49
N HIS A 260 -12.13 -26.93 -5.39
CA HIS A 260 -12.38 -28.30 -5.86
C HIS A 260 -12.28 -29.32 -4.73
N PRO A 261 -13.00 -29.12 -3.61
CA PRO A 261 -12.92 -30.04 -2.48
C PRO A 261 -13.56 -31.40 -2.82
N LYS A 262 -12.95 -32.46 -2.34
CA LYS A 262 -13.56 -33.81 -2.32
C LYS A 262 -14.42 -34.03 -1.08
N ALA A 263 -14.13 -33.30 -0.01
CA ALA A 263 -14.83 -33.38 1.26
C ALA A 263 -14.90 -32.02 1.96
N VAL A 264 -16.09 -31.69 2.45
CA VAL A 264 -16.39 -30.45 3.19
C VAL A 264 -16.89 -30.80 4.59
N ALA A 265 -16.27 -30.25 5.63
CA ALA A 265 -16.79 -30.31 7.00
C ALA A 265 -17.55 -29.01 7.30
N VAL A 266 -18.75 -29.11 7.90
CA VAL A 266 -19.53 -27.96 8.34
C VAL A 266 -19.54 -27.91 9.87
N ILE A 267 -18.74 -27.02 10.45
CA ILE A 267 -18.59 -26.84 11.89
C ILE A 267 -19.72 -25.93 12.38
N GLY A 268 -20.58 -26.44 13.27
CA GLY A 268 -21.81 -25.77 13.66
C GLY A 268 -22.98 -26.08 12.71
N ALA A 269 -22.92 -27.21 12.03
CA ALA A 269 -24.06 -27.74 11.25
C ALA A 269 -25.30 -27.81 12.15
N SER A 270 -26.49 -27.59 11.60
CA SER A 270 -27.72 -27.58 12.34
C SER A 270 -28.87 -28.23 11.56
N ALA A 271 -29.76 -28.91 12.30
CA ALA A 271 -31.05 -29.39 11.76
C ALA A 271 -32.13 -28.30 11.84
N GLU A 272 -31.92 -27.23 12.64
CA GLU A 272 -32.88 -26.17 12.90
C GLU A 272 -32.89 -25.14 11.77
N ASP A 273 -34.10 -24.92 11.21
CA ASP A 273 -34.29 -23.90 10.15
C ASP A 273 -33.99 -22.50 10.65
N GLY A 274 -33.41 -21.66 9.78
CA GLY A 274 -32.99 -20.30 10.09
C GLY A 274 -31.60 -20.18 10.71
N LYS A 275 -30.98 -21.28 11.11
CA LYS A 275 -29.56 -21.27 11.50
C LYS A 275 -28.65 -21.26 10.30
N ILE A 276 -27.53 -20.51 10.40
CA ILE A 276 -26.50 -20.43 9.33
C ILE A 276 -26.02 -21.83 8.95
N GLY A 277 -25.67 -22.67 9.92
CA GLY A 277 -25.22 -24.04 9.67
C GLY A 277 -26.26 -24.93 8.98
N ASN A 278 -27.57 -24.69 9.19
CA ASN A 278 -28.61 -25.37 8.44
C ASN A 278 -28.66 -24.91 6.98
N SER A 279 -28.58 -23.60 6.73
CA SER A 279 -28.58 -23.05 5.38
C SER A 279 -27.40 -23.56 4.56
N VAL A 280 -26.19 -23.57 5.14
CA VAL A 280 -24.98 -24.10 4.50
C VAL A 280 -25.16 -25.60 4.16
N MET A 281 -25.65 -26.38 5.11
CA MET A 281 -25.91 -27.82 4.87
C MET A 281 -26.93 -28.04 3.75
N LYS A 282 -28.06 -27.31 3.77
CA LYS A 282 -29.08 -27.40 2.72
C LYS A 282 -28.53 -26.99 1.35
N ASN A 283 -27.73 -25.93 1.30
CA ASN A 283 -27.16 -25.43 0.06
C ASN A 283 -26.16 -26.43 -0.55
N LEU A 284 -25.31 -27.06 0.23
CA LEU A 284 -24.40 -28.09 -0.23
C LEU A 284 -25.16 -29.33 -0.75
N ILE A 285 -26.18 -29.79 -0.02
CA ILE A 285 -26.97 -30.97 -0.39
C ILE A 285 -27.84 -30.68 -1.63
N ASN A 286 -28.62 -29.60 -1.60
CA ASN A 286 -29.58 -29.27 -2.64
C ASN A 286 -28.92 -28.66 -3.88
N GLY A 287 -27.75 -28.02 -3.71
CA GLY A 287 -26.93 -27.49 -4.81
C GLY A 287 -26.31 -28.54 -5.69
N GLY A 288 -26.33 -29.79 -5.25
CA GLY A 288 -25.82 -30.92 -6.03
C GLY A 288 -24.32 -31.14 -5.95
N TYR A 289 -23.69 -30.66 -4.85
CA TYR A 289 -22.28 -30.97 -4.60
C TYR A 289 -22.07 -32.48 -4.48
N GLN A 290 -21.10 -33.03 -5.23
CA GLN A 290 -20.90 -34.47 -5.34
C GLN A 290 -19.91 -35.06 -4.34
N GLY A 291 -19.16 -34.19 -3.60
CA GLY A 291 -18.20 -34.60 -2.59
C GLY A 291 -18.86 -35.03 -1.27
N HIS A 292 -18.04 -35.45 -0.33
CA HIS A 292 -18.49 -35.80 1.00
C HIS A 292 -18.83 -34.56 1.81
N ILE A 293 -19.98 -34.58 2.52
CA ILE A 293 -20.40 -33.52 3.45
C ILE A 293 -20.40 -34.11 4.85
N TYR A 294 -19.60 -33.54 5.75
CA TYR A 294 -19.45 -33.99 7.13
C TYR A 294 -20.01 -32.93 8.10
N PRO A 295 -21.24 -33.07 8.61
CA PRO A 295 -21.74 -32.21 9.65
C PRO A 295 -20.95 -32.38 10.95
N VAL A 296 -20.54 -31.29 11.59
CA VAL A 296 -19.89 -31.32 12.90
C VAL A 296 -20.78 -30.57 13.92
N HIS A 297 -21.22 -31.30 14.95
CA HIS A 297 -22.12 -30.77 16.00
C HIS A 297 -21.89 -31.52 17.33
N PRO A 298 -21.72 -30.80 18.48
CA PRO A 298 -21.32 -31.43 19.74
C PRO A 298 -22.34 -32.40 20.35
N LYS A 299 -23.60 -32.37 19.93
CA LYS A 299 -24.69 -33.12 20.55
C LYS A 299 -25.44 -34.06 19.60
N LEU A 300 -25.54 -33.70 18.31
CA LEU A 300 -26.33 -34.46 17.34
C LEU A 300 -25.48 -35.56 16.69
N ASP A 301 -26.11 -36.68 16.40
CA ASP A 301 -25.48 -37.82 15.70
C ASP A 301 -25.85 -37.88 14.21
N GLU A 302 -26.93 -37.15 13.83
CA GLU A 302 -27.39 -37.03 12.45
C GLU A 302 -27.93 -35.61 12.18
N ILE A 303 -27.64 -35.06 11.00
CA ILE A 303 -28.17 -33.78 10.52
C ILE A 303 -28.52 -33.91 9.03
N LEU A 304 -29.79 -33.63 8.69
CA LEU A 304 -30.31 -33.69 7.31
C LEU A 304 -29.97 -35.02 6.59
N GLY A 305 -30.13 -36.15 7.28
CA GLY A 305 -29.85 -37.48 6.71
C GLY A 305 -28.36 -37.85 6.58
N LYS A 306 -27.49 -37.03 7.17
CA LYS A 306 -26.05 -37.31 7.17
C LYS A 306 -25.52 -37.51 8.59
N LYS A 307 -24.66 -38.52 8.78
CA LYS A 307 -23.99 -38.78 10.06
C LYS A 307 -23.22 -37.54 10.49
N ALA A 308 -23.47 -37.08 11.72
CA ALA A 308 -22.74 -35.98 12.33
C ALA A 308 -21.62 -36.50 13.25
N TYR A 309 -20.58 -35.66 13.39
CA TYR A 309 -19.41 -35.95 14.20
C TYR A 309 -19.29 -34.92 15.33
N LYS A 310 -18.74 -35.32 16.49
CA LYS A 310 -18.63 -34.42 17.64
C LYS A 310 -17.50 -33.39 17.46
N SER A 311 -16.43 -33.78 16.77
CA SER A 311 -15.29 -32.98 16.38
C SER A 311 -14.88 -33.29 14.94
N VAL A 312 -14.18 -32.37 14.27
CA VAL A 312 -13.55 -32.64 12.97
C VAL A 312 -12.52 -33.77 13.07
N LEU A 313 -11.94 -33.97 14.24
CA LEU A 313 -10.96 -35.03 14.50
C LEU A 313 -11.58 -36.45 14.39
N ASP A 314 -12.88 -36.59 14.62
CA ASP A 314 -13.61 -37.86 14.55
C ASP A 314 -14.01 -38.25 13.13
N ILE A 315 -13.86 -37.35 12.15
CA ILE A 315 -14.21 -37.62 10.74
C ILE A 315 -13.24 -38.63 10.17
N PRO A 316 -13.71 -39.74 9.55
CA PRO A 316 -12.84 -40.69 8.90
C PRO A 316 -12.35 -40.13 7.55
N GLY A 317 -11.06 -40.25 7.28
CA GLY A 317 -10.48 -39.82 6.01
C GLY A 317 -10.07 -38.34 5.97
N GLU A 318 -9.75 -37.89 4.78
CA GLU A 318 -9.30 -36.52 4.49
C GLU A 318 -10.51 -35.57 4.35
N VAL A 319 -10.27 -34.31 4.69
CA VAL A 319 -11.21 -33.20 4.49
C VAL A 319 -10.44 -32.05 3.87
N ASP A 320 -11.00 -31.42 2.84
CA ASP A 320 -10.33 -30.36 2.09
C ASP A 320 -10.68 -28.96 2.64
N VAL A 321 -11.92 -28.79 3.09
CA VAL A 321 -12.44 -27.47 3.54
C VAL A 321 -13.26 -27.62 4.81
N ALA A 322 -13.06 -26.75 5.77
CA ALA A 322 -13.91 -26.57 6.95
C ALA A 322 -14.69 -25.26 6.83
N VAL A 323 -16.04 -25.35 6.81
CA VAL A 323 -16.94 -24.20 6.82
C VAL A 323 -17.42 -23.94 8.24
N PHE A 324 -17.15 -22.76 8.78
CA PHE A 324 -17.48 -22.38 10.14
C PHE A 324 -18.82 -21.63 10.20
N ALA A 325 -19.73 -22.12 11.03
CA ALA A 325 -21.03 -21.52 11.33
C ALA A 325 -21.29 -21.52 12.85
N ILE A 326 -20.27 -21.20 13.65
CA ILE A 326 -20.29 -21.11 15.12
C ILE A 326 -19.95 -19.69 15.57
N PRO A 327 -20.32 -19.27 16.81
CA PRO A 327 -19.95 -17.95 17.32
C PRO A 327 -18.42 -17.73 17.37
N ALA A 328 -17.97 -16.49 17.09
CA ALA A 328 -16.57 -16.09 16.98
C ALA A 328 -15.66 -16.61 18.10
N LYS A 329 -16.11 -16.49 19.36
CA LYS A 329 -15.38 -16.95 20.56
C LYS A 329 -14.99 -18.43 20.58
N PHE A 330 -15.59 -19.26 19.72
CA PHE A 330 -15.28 -20.68 19.62
C PHE A 330 -14.43 -21.01 18.39
N CYS A 331 -14.23 -20.03 17.47
CA CYS A 331 -13.60 -20.29 16.18
C CYS A 331 -12.10 -20.65 16.31
N VAL A 332 -11.37 -19.99 17.21
CA VAL A 332 -9.93 -20.24 17.42
C VAL A 332 -9.69 -21.69 17.88
N ALA A 333 -10.45 -22.17 18.88
CA ALA A 333 -10.32 -23.54 19.37
C ALA A 333 -10.71 -24.58 18.30
N ALA A 334 -11.78 -24.31 17.53
CA ALA A 334 -12.21 -25.19 16.45
C ALA A 334 -11.19 -25.19 15.27
N LEU A 335 -10.54 -24.05 14.99
CA LEU A 335 -9.49 -23.96 13.97
C LEU A 335 -8.23 -24.73 14.37
N GLU A 336 -7.89 -24.76 15.67
CA GLU A 336 -6.81 -25.61 16.17
C GLU A 336 -7.08 -27.11 15.91
N GLU A 337 -8.34 -27.57 16.06
CA GLU A 337 -8.74 -28.93 15.71
C GLU A 337 -8.68 -29.19 14.20
N VAL A 338 -9.13 -28.20 13.39
CA VAL A 338 -9.02 -28.22 11.91
C VAL A 338 -7.58 -28.39 11.48
N GLY A 339 -6.68 -27.59 12.07
CA GLY A 339 -5.25 -27.69 11.79
C GLY A 339 -4.64 -29.03 12.20
N ARG A 340 -4.98 -29.54 13.38
CA ARG A 340 -4.54 -30.88 13.85
C ARG A 340 -5.07 -32.02 12.97
N LYS A 341 -6.24 -31.85 12.37
CA LYS A 341 -6.79 -32.80 11.39
C LYS A 341 -6.07 -32.76 10.05
N GLY A 342 -5.30 -31.69 9.76
CA GLY A 342 -4.64 -31.48 8.48
C GLY A 342 -5.55 -30.96 7.38
N ILE A 343 -6.64 -30.24 7.74
CA ILE A 343 -7.54 -29.58 6.78
C ILE A 343 -6.87 -28.29 6.31
N PRO A 344 -6.60 -28.11 5.02
CA PRO A 344 -5.76 -27.00 4.54
C PRO A 344 -6.51 -25.67 4.37
N ALA A 345 -7.84 -25.67 4.40
CA ALA A 345 -8.65 -24.48 4.10
C ALA A 345 -9.84 -24.33 5.05
N ALA A 346 -10.10 -23.10 5.49
CA ALA A 346 -11.20 -22.71 6.33
C ALA A 346 -12.01 -21.57 5.72
N VAL A 347 -13.33 -21.70 5.70
CA VAL A 347 -14.30 -20.67 5.29
C VAL A 347 -14.99 -20.14 6.53
N MET A 348 -14.65 -18.92 6.94
CA MET A 348 -15.00 -18.35 8.22
C MET A 348 -16.20 -17.40 8.08
N ILE A 349 -17.42 -17.96 8.14
CA ILE A 349 -18.65 -17.17 8.00
C ILE A 349 -18.91 -16.23 9.20
N PRO A 350 -18.61 -16.61 10.46
CA PRO A 350 -18.97 -15.82 11.63
C PRO A 350 -18.43 -14.40 11.60
N SER A 351 -19.20 -13.47 12.16
CA SER A 351 -18.81 -12.12 12.56
C SER A 351 -18.46 -12.07 14.05
N GLY A 352 -17.87 -10.96 14.50
CA GLY A 352 -17.46 -10.75 15.89
C GLY A 352 -15.93 -10.74 16.05
N PHE A 353 -15.21 -10.21 15.06
CA PHE A 353 -13.75 -10.08 15.01
C PHE A 353 -13.34 -8.61 14.81
N GLY A 354 -12.41 -8.33 13.92
CA GLY A 354 -11.89 -6.98 13.68
C GLY A 354 -12.95 -5.95 13.29
N GLU A 355 -14.05 -6.34 12.64
CA GLU A 355 -15.14 -5.44 12.24
C GLU A 355 -15.94 -4.88 13.44
N VAL A 356 -15.85 -5.53 14.60
CA VAL A 356 -16.42 -5.01 15.86
C VAL A 356 -15.35 -4.52 16.83
N GLY A 357 -14.08 -4.42 16.35
CA GLY A 357 -12.94 -3.95 17.15
C GLY A 357 -12.16 -5.05 17.89
N ASP A 358 -12.54 -6.32 17.79
CA ASP A 358 -11.81 -7.44 18.41
C ASP A 358 -10.65 -7.91 17.51
N ILE A 359 -9.64 -7.06 17.41
CA ILE A 359 -8.44 -7.33 16.60
C ILE A 359 -7.62 -8.48 17.21
N GLU A 360 -7.57 -8.57 18.54
CA GLU A 360 -6.80 -9.62 19.24
C GLU A 360 -7.31 -11.01 18.87
N LEU A 361 -8.63 -11.22 18.90
CA LEU A 361 -9.25 -12.48 18.51
C LEU A 361 -8.98 -12.83 17.05
N GLN A 362 -9.01 -11.82 16.16
CA GLN A 362 -8.68 -12.02 14.74
C GLN A 362 -7.21 -12.39 14.53
N ASP A 363 -6.29 -11.72 15.22
CA ASP A 363 -4.86 -12.01 15.12
C ASP A 363 -4.54 -13.41 15.68
N GLU A 364 -5.22 -13.84 16.77
CA GLU A 364 -5.10 -15.20 17.30
C GLU A 364 -5.61 -16.25 16.28
N LEU A 365 -6.73 -15.98 15.63
CA LEU A 365 -7.28 -16.84 14.58
C LEU A 365 -6.26 -17.03 13.44
N VAL A 366 -5.67 -15.93 12.96
CA VAL A 366 -4.65 -15.94 11.90
C VAL A 366 -3.38 -16.69 12.35
N ALA A 367 -2.95 -16.48 13.59
CA ALA A 367 -1.78 -17.16 14.15
C ALA A 367 -1.96 -18.69 14.18
N VAL A 368 -3.16 -19.17 14.56
CA VAL A 368 -3.49 -20.61 14.54
C VAL A 368 -3.52 -21.13 13.09
N GLY A 369 -4.13 -20.38 12.15
CA GLY A 369 -4.12 -20.74 10.74
C GLY A 369 -2.69 -20.93 10.20
N ARG A 370 -1.81 -19.97 10.45
CA ARG A 370 -0.40 -20.03 10.04
C ARG A 370 0.37 -21.17 10.69
N LYS A 371 0.16 -21.40 11.98
CA LYS A 371 0.79 -22.51 12.74
C LYS A 371 0.53 -23.86 12.07
N HIS A 372 -0.65 -24.06 11.51
CA HIS A 372 -1.10 -25.33 10.93
C HIS A 372 -1.17 -25.32 9.40
N ASN A 373 -0.72 -24.26 8.74
CA ASN A 373 -0.83 -24.07 7.29
C ASN A 373 -2.29 -24.15 6.78
N VAL A 374 -3.24 -23.62 7.56
CA VAL A 374 -4.64 -23.50 7.18
C VAL A 374 -4.89 -22.12 6.60
N ARG A 375 -5.29 -22.02 5.33
CA ARG A 375 -5.65 -20.75 4.72
C ARG A 375 -7.09 -20.38 5.07
N ILE A 376 -7.33 -19.11 5.40
CA ILE A 376 -8.60 -18.64 5.95
C ILE A 376 -9.26 -17.64 5.00
N MET A 377 -10.45 -17.97 4.48
CA MET A 377 -11.34 -17.05 3.79
C MET A 377 -12.27 -16.37 4.79
N GLY A 378 -12.26 -15.06 4.86
CA GLY A 378 -13.01 -14.27 5.86
C GLY A 378 -12.14 -13.80 7.04
N PRO A 379 -12.66 -13.66 8.26
CA PRO A 379 -14.04 -13.90 8.72
C PRO A 379 -15.07 -12.86 8.25
N ASN A 380 -16.30 -12.95 8.79
CA ASN A 380 -17.40 -12.03 8.52
C ASN A 380 -17.81 -12.03 7.03
N ILE A 381 -18.11 -13.21 6.49
CA ILE A 381 -18.48 -13.41 5.09
C ILE A 381 -19.82 -14.12 4.95
N TYR A 382 -20.43 -14.01 3.77
CA TYR A 382 -21.60 -14.82 3.40
C TYR A 382 -21.23 -16.22 2.90
N GLY A 383 -19.94 -16.55 2.78
CA GLY A 383 -19.42 -17.77 2.18
C GLY A 383 -19.06 -17.58 0.70
N PHE A 384 -19.11 -18.66 -0.06
CA PHE A 384 -18.80 -18.61 -1.50
C PHE A 384 -19.57 -19.65 -2.31
N TYR A 385 -19.66 -19.38 -3.62
CA TYR A 385 -20.16 -20.31 -4.65
C TYR A 385 -19.03 -20.62 -5.61
N TYR A 386 -18.97 -21.87 -6.06
CA TYR A 386 -18.20 -22.27 -7.23
C TYR A 386 -19.05 -23.24 -8.07
N THR A 387 -19.64 -22.69 -9.13
CA THR A 387 -20.65 -23.39 -9.91
C THR A 387 -20.14 -24.58 -10.74
N PRO A 388 -18.86 -24.64 -11.19
CA PRO A 388 -18.33 -25.84 -11.85
C PRO A 388 -18.47 -27.10 -10.99
N GLU A 389 -18.25 -27.00 -9.68
CA GLU A 389 -18.36 -28.12 -8.73
C GLU A 389 -19.76 -28.23 -8.08
N ASN A 390 -20.72 -27.38 -8.44
CA ASN A 390 -21.98 -27.23 -7.73
C ASN A 390 -21.77 -26.93 -6.23
N LEU A 391 -20.63 -26.34 -5.89
CA LEU A 391 -20.23 -26.04 -4.53
C LEU A 391 -20.91 -24.76 -4.05
N CYS A 392 -21.81 -24.88 -3.09
CA CYS A 392 -22.56 -23.78 -2.53
C CYS A 392 -22.30 -23.69 -1.02
N ALA A 393 -21.10 -23.24 -0.64
CA ALA A 393 -20.66 -23.13 0.75
C ALA A 393 -21.01 -21.74 1.33
N THR A 394 -22.32 -21.45 1.40
CA THR A 394 -22.86 -20.15 1.83
C THR A 394 -24.19 -20.34 2.57
N PHE A 395 -24.59 -19.33 3.36
CA PHE A 395 -25.93 -19.25 3.93
C PHE A 395 -26.92 -18.48 3.04
N CYS A 396 -26.47 -17.83 1.98
CA CYS A 396 -27.32 -17.16 1.00
C CYS A 396 -28.09 -18.18 0.16
N THR A 397 -29.12 -17.70 -0.55
CA THR A 397 -29.89 -18.59 -1.44
C THR A 397 -28.99 -19.18 -2.52
N ALA A 398 -29.08 -20.50 -2.75
CA ALA A 398 -28.27 -21.21 -3.73
C ALA A 398 -28.38 -20.59 -5.13
N TYR A 399 -27.29 -20.65 -5.86
CA TYR A 399 -27.16 -20.12 -7.21
C TYR A 399 -26.96 -21.30 -8.19
N ASP A 400 -27.74 -21.32 -9.25
CA ASP A 400 -27.84 -22.47 -10.17
C ASP A 400 -27.45 -22.16 -11.64
N VAL A 401 -27.17 -20.88 -11.98
CA VAL A 401 -26.85 -20.50 -13.35
C VAL A 401 -25.33 -20.49 -13.55
N LYS A 402 -24.82 -21.53 -14.23
CA LYS A 402 -23.39 -21.64 -14.57
C LYS A 402 -22.99 -20.65 -15.67
N GLY A 403 -21.79 -20.10 -15.55
CA GLY A 403 -21.20 -19.19 -16.52
C GLY A 403 -19.72 -18.97 -16.30
N LYS A 404 -19.16 -17.90 -16.86
CA LYS A 404 -17.72 -17.66 -16.95
C LYS A 404 -17.26 -16.40 -16.19
N ALA A 405 -18.13 -15.79 -15.39
CA ALA A 405 -17.77 -14.61 -14.60
C ALA A 405 -17.53 -14.99 -13.14
N ALA A 406 -16.35 -14.66 -12.61
CA ALA A 406 -16.05 -14.73 -11.19
C ALA A 406 -16.29 -13.35 -10.56
N LEU A 407 -17.02 -13.33 -9.45
CA LEU A 407 -17.36 -12.12 -8.71
C LEU A 407 -16.82 -12.24 -7.29
N SER A 408 -16.18 -11.21 -6.77
CA SER A 408 -15.84 -11.13 -5.36
C SER A 408 -16.25 -9.83 -4.73
N SER A 409 -16.54 -9.85 -3.42
CA SER A 409 -16.88 -8.65 -2.67
C SER A 409 -16.34 -8.74 -1.25
N GLN A 410 -15.69 -7.67 -0.82
CA GLN A 410 -15.29 -7.45 0.56
C GLN A 410 -16.53 -7.10 1.40
N SER A 411 -17.44 -6.30 0.84
CA SER A 411 -18.71 -5.94 1.49
C SER A 411 -19.74 -7.06 1.43
N GLY A 412 -20.27 -7.48 2.59
CA GLY A 412 -21.37 -8.45 2.67
C GLY A 412 -22.64 -7.95 1.99
N GLY A 413 -23.02 -6.67 2.17
CA GLY A 413 -24.18 -6.06 1.57
C GLY A 413 -24.12 -5.99 0.04
N VAL A 414 -22.98 -5.54 -0.50
CA VAL A 414 -22.72 -5.50 -1.95
C VAL A 414 -22.73 -6.91 -2.52
N GLY A 415 -22.05 -7.87 -1.87
CA GLY A 415 -22.01 -9.26 -2.32
C GLY A 415 -23.39 -9.90 -2.39
N MET A 416 -24.24 -9.73 -1.36
CA MET A 416 -25.63 -10.23 -1.37
C MET A 416 -26.48 -9.55 -2.46
N SER A 417 -26.25 -8.26 -2.72
CA SER A 417 -26.93 -7.55 -3.82
C SER A 417 -26.51 -8.08 -5.19
N ILE A 418 -25.24 -8.36 -5.38
CA ILE A 418 -24.69 -9.00 -6.59
C ILE A 418 -25.34 -10.39 -6.80
N ILE A 419 -25.45 -11.20 -5.75
CA ILE A 419 -26.14 -12.51 -5.80
C ILE A 419 -27.61 -12.33 -6.25
N GLY A 420 -28.33 -11.40 -5.64
CA GLY A 420 -29.71 -11.09 -5.98
C GLY A 420 -29.88 -10.63 -7.43
N PHE A 421 -29.04 -9.70 -7.88
CA PHE A 421 -29.03 -9.21 -9.25
C PHE A 421 -28.70 -10.33 -10.24
N SER A 422 -27.65 -11.08 -10.01
CA SER A 422 -27.21 -12.17 -10.91
C SER A 422 -28.31 -13.22 -11.08
N ARG A 423 -29.02 -13.54 -10.00
CA ARG A 423 -30.16 -14.49 -10.05
C ARG A 423 -31.35 -13.91 -10.85
N SER A 424 -31.71 -12.65 -10.60
CA SER A 424 -32.85 -12.01 -11.28
C SER A 424 -32.62 -11.86 -12.79
N THR A 425 -31.39 -11.61 -13.20
CA THR A 425 -30.98 -11.46 -14.60
C THR A 425 -30.55 -12.77 -15.25
N LYS A 426 -30.46 -13.87 -14.48
CA LYS A 426 -29.90 -15.14 -14.90
C LYS A 426 -28.47 -15.02 -15.48
N MET A 427 -27.70 -14.11 -14.93
CA MET A 427 -26.30 -13.94 -15.29
C MET A 427 -25.52 -15.16 -14.86
N GLY A 428 -24.88 -15.87 -15.79
CA GLY A 428 -24.06 -17.05 -15.47
C GLY A 428 -22.76 -16.66 -14.77
N VAL A 429 -22.43 -17.35 -13.68
CA VAL A 429 -21.19 -17.14 -12.94
C VAL A 429 -20.39 -18.43 -12.80
N SER A 430 -19.06 -18.32 -12.73
CA SER A 430 -18.18 -19.42 -12.30
C SER A 430 -18.04 -19.42 -10.78
N ALA A 431 -17.90 -18.23 -10.17
CA ALA A 431 -17.74 -18.07 -8.73
C ALA A 431 -18.41 -16.79 -8.22
N ILE A 432 -18.87 -16.81 -6.95
CA ILE A 432 -19.16 -15.61 -6.16
C ILE A 432 -18.53 -15.80 -4.79
N VAL A 433 -17.63 -14.91 -4.39
CA VAL A 433 -16.78 -15.07 -3.20
C VAL A 433 -16.93 -13.88 -2.26
N GLY A 434 -17.23 -14.15 -0.98
CA GLY A 434 -17.16 -13.18 0.10
C GLY A 434 -15.75 -13.14 0.70
N LEU A 435 -15.16 -11.95 0.83
CA LEU A 435 -13.85 -11.78 1.46
C LEU A 435 -13.92 -11.24 2.88
N GLY A 436 -14.93 -10.40 3.20
CA GLY A 436 -15.15 -9.85 4.54
C GLY A 436 -13.94 -9.13 5.11
N ASN A 437 -13.49 -9.53 6.30
CA ASN A 437 -12.34 -8.91 6.96
C ASN A 437 -10.99 -9.23 6.30
N LYS A 438 -10.93 -10.18 5.36
CA LYS A 438 -9.70 -10.63 4.66
C LYS A 438 -8.55 -10.89 5.63
N SER A 439 -8.77 -11.65 6.69
CA SER A 439 -7.73 -11.83 7.72
C SER A 439 -6.48 -12.53 7.20
N ASP A 440 -6.64 -13.43 6.19
CA ASP A 440 -5.56 -14.15 5.52
C ASP A 440 -5.71 -14.06 4.00
N LEU A 441 -6.66 -14.79 3.37
CA LEU A 441 -6.91 -14.71 1.93
C LEU A 441 -7.48 -13.36 1.53
N ASP A 442 -7.02 -12.84 0.39
CA ASP A 442 -7.50 -11.58 -0.18
C ASP A 442 -7.65 -11.63 -1.72
N GLU A 443 -7.68 -10.47 -2.37
CA GLU A 443 -7.97 -10.34 -3.80
C GLU A 443 -6.89 -10.95 -4.69
N ASP A 444 -5.62 -10.88 -4.31
CA ASP A 444 -4.52 -11.40 -5.12
C ASP A 444 -4.43 -12.93 -5.06
N ASP A 445 -4.83 -13.56 -3.96
CA ASP A 445 -5.01 -15.01 -3.88
C ASP A 445 -6.09 -15.47 -4.86
N LEU A 446 -7.25 -14.78 -4.89
CA LEU A 446 -8.34 -15.10 -5.83
C LEU A 446 -7.92 -14.90 -7.29
N LEU A 447 -7.27 -13.77 -7.60
CA LEU A 447 -6.76 -13.50 -8.94
C LEU A 447 -5.75 -14.57 -9.38
N THR A 448 -4.84 -14.97 -8.47
CA THR A 448 -3.85 -16.03 -8.74
C THR A 448 -4.50 -17.38 -9.07
N PHE A 449 -5.61 -17.71 -8.41
CA PHE A 449 -6.38 -18.91 -8.71
C PHE A 449 -7.13 -18.77 -10.04
N PHE A 450 -7.90 -17.70 -10.24
CA PHE A 450 -8.69 -17.52 -11.45
C PHE A 450 -7.86 -17.32 -12.72
N GLU A 451 -6.59 -16.91 -12.60
CA GLU A 451 -5.63 -16.89 -13.72
C GLU A 451 -5.48 -18.25 -14.41
N GLN A 452 -5.67 -19.34 -13.65
CA GLN A 452 -5.51 -20.72 -14.13
C GLN A 452 -6.84 -21.49 -14.22
N ASP A 453 -7.97 -20.87 -13.88
CA ASP A 453 -9.27 -21.51 -13.90
C ASP A 453 -9.92 -21.41 -15.29
N ASP A 454 -9.93 -22.50 -16.05
CA ASP A 454 -10.58 -22.60 -17.36
C ASP A 454 -12.09 -22.29 -17.34
N ASN A 455 -12.71 -22.32 -16.16
CA ASN A 455 -14.11 -21.98 -15.99
C ASN A 455 -14.35 -20.47 -15.84
N THR A 456 -13.30 -19.66 -15.69
CA THR A 456 -13.40 -18.21 -15.51
C THR A 456 -12.81 -17.48 -16.71
N GLN A 457 -13.53 -16.48 -17.25
CA GLN A 457 -13.10 -15.63 -18.37
C GLN A 457 -13.19 -14.15 -18.06
N ALA A 458 -13.93 -13.78 -17.01
CA ALA A 458 -14.03 -12.41 -16.55
C ALA A 458 -14.07 -12.40 -15.02
N ILE A 459 -13.40 -11.42 -14.42
CA ILE A 459 -13.33 -11.24 -12.97
C ILE A 459 -13.81 -9.83 -12.64
N ALA A 460 -14.75 -9.70 -11.71
CA ALA A 460 -15.16 -8.43 -11.15
C ALA A 460 -15.01 -8.46 -9.63
N MET A 461 -14.33 -7.45 -9.08
CA MET A 461 -14.01 -7.36 -7.66
C MET A 461 -14.50 -6.05 -7.08
N HIS A 462 -15.15 -6.12 -5.93
CA HIS A 462 -15.46 -4.97 -5.09
C HIS A 462 -14.49 -4.97 -3.91
N CYS A 463 -13.52 -4.03 -3.95
CA CYS A 463 -12.49 -3.85 -2.93
C CYS A 463 -12.77 -2.57 -2.13
N GLU A 464 -12.72 -2.62 -0.82
CA GLU A 464 -12.83 -1.47 0.08
C GLU A 464 -11.43 -0.98 0.49
N ASP A 465 -10.47 -1.90 0.61
CA ASP A 465 -9.06 -1.64 0.84
C ASP A 465 -8.20 -2.72 0.15
N LEU A 466 -6.88 -2.53 0.14
CA LEU A 466 -5.90 -3.52 -0.30
C LEU A 466 -4.84 -3.65 0.79
N LYS A 467 -4.60 -4.88 1.27
CA LYS A 467 -3.55 -5.14 2.27
C LYS A 467 -2.15 -5.08 1.67
N ASP A 468 -1.98 -5.72 0.52
CA ASP A 468 -0.76 -5.67 -0.28
C ASP A 468 -1.09 -5.23 -1.71
N GLY A 469 -1.26 -3.91 -1.88
CA GLY A 469 -1.56 -3.31 -3.18
C GLY A 469 -0.48 -3.54 -4.22
N ARG A 470 0.76 -3.81 -3.80
CA ARG A 470 1.88 -4.15 -4.71
C ARG A 470 1.67 -5.51 -5.34
N THR A 471 1.47 -6.54 -4.53
CA THR A 471 1.20 -7.90 -5.02
C THR A 471 -0.07 -7.92 -5.84
N PHE A 472 -1.14 -7.26 -5.38
CA PHE A 472 -2.38 -7.11 -6.13
C PHE A 472 -2.15 -6.51 -7.53
N ALA A 473 -1.41 -5.41 -7.65
CA ALA A 473 -1.14 -4.77 -8.93
C ALA A 473 -0.31 -5.66 -9.88
N GLU A 474 0.66 -6.42 -9.35
CA GLU A 474 1.46 -7.37 -10.12
C GLU A 474 0.61 -8.53 -10.65
N VAL A 475 -0.25 -9.11 -9.80
CA VAL A 475 -1.14 -10.20 -10.18
C VAL A 475 -2.22 -9.71 -11.15
N ALA A 476 -2.88 -8.59 -10.86
CA ALA A 476 -3.90 -8.01 -11.73
C ALA A 476 -3.35 -7.73 -13.15
N LYS A 477 -2.11 -7.24 -13.25
CA LYS A 477 -1.45 -7.02 -14.55
C LYS A 477 -1.20 -8.32 -15.33
N ARG A 478 -0.99 -9.46 -14.64
CA ARG A 478 -0.82 -10.75 -15.33
C ARG A 478 -2.16 -11.31 -15.83
N VAL A 479 -3.23 -11.04 -15.08
CA VAL A 479 -4.57 -11.58 -15.36
C VAL A 479 -5.31 -10.77 -16.41
N SER A 480 -5.00 -9.47 -16.58
CA SER A 480 -5.62 -8.58 -17.58
C SER A 480 -4.91 -8.65 -18.93
#